data_cde839b2fd2a86b0b92d3c6f671faed9
#
_entry.id   cde839b2fd2a86b0b92d3c6f671faed9
#
_cell.length_a   1.000
_cell.length_b   1.000
_cell.length_c   1.000
_cell.angle_alpha   90.00
_cell.angle_beta   90.00
_cell.angle_gamma   90.00
#
_symmetry.space_group_name_H-M   'P 1'
#
loop_
_entity.id
_entity.type
_entity.pdbx_description
1 polymer ?
#
loop_
_entity_poly.entity_id
_entity_poly.type
_entity_poly.pdbx_seq_one_letter_code
_entity_poly.pdbx_strand_id
1 'polypeptide(L)'
;MNVLFTCGGTAGHVNPAVALARIFQERCHGCQVLFVGADGGMETRLVPKEGYAIQTVTITNLQRSLSPAGIVHNAKTLLNMQRSRAQAKHILDRFQPDLVVGTGGYASYPVVKQAAKRGIPTAVHESNAVP
;
A
#
# COMPACT_ATOMS: atom_id res chain seq x y z
N MET A 1 -2.66 1.58 -19.61
CA MET A 1 -3.16 0.91 -18.39
C MET A 1 -2.39 1.42 -17.18
N ASN A 2 -3.09 1.73 -16.12
CA ASN A 2 -2.50 2.20 -14.86
C ASN A 2 -2.57 1.09 -13.81
N VAL A 3 -1.43 0.69 -13.28
CA VAL A 3 -1.33 -0.36 -12.27
C VAL A 3 -0.72 0.22 -11.00
N LEU A 4 -1.40 0.04 -9.88
CA LEU A 4 -0.95 0.50 -8.59
C LEU A 4 -0.53 -0.70 -7.75
N PHE A 5 0.69 -0.66 -7.21
CA PHE A 5 1.21 -1.67 -6.29
C PHE A 5 1.26 -1.10 -4.89
N THR A 6 0.75 -1.84 -3.93
CA THR A 6 0.84 -1.43 -2.54
C THR A 6 1.55 -2.51 -1.74
N CYS A 7 2.56 -2.08 -1.00
CA CYS A 7 3.44 -2.97 -0.24
C CYS A 7 4.01 -2.19 0.94
N GLY A 8 4.55 -2.89 1.90
CA GLY A 8 5.19 -2.18 2.99
C GLY A 8 5.71 -3.07 4.10
N GLY A 9 6.55 -2.48 4.92
CA GLY A 9 7.06 -3.05 6.15
C GLY A 9 8.34 -3.84 5.99
N THR A 10 8.45 -4.70 5.00
CA THR A 10 9.62 -5.56 4.82
C THR A 10 10.01 -5.70 3.36
N ALA A 11 11.27 -6.06 3.11
CA ALA A 11 11.74 -6.38 1.77
C ALA A 11 10.98 -7.57 1.17
N GLY A 12 10.51 -8.49 2.01
CA GLY A 12 9.70 -9.63 1.59
C GLY A 12 8.37 -9.24 0.96
N HIS A 13 7.83 -8.06 1.29
CA HIS A 13 6.62 -7.52 0.66
C HIS A 13 6.96 -6.65 -0.56
N VAL A 14 8.09 -5.95 -0.53
CA VAL A 14 8.49 -5.03 -1.57
C VAL A 14 9.01 -5.77 -2.81
N ASN A 15 9.84 -6.77 -2.63
CA ASN A 15 10.49 -7.47 -3.75
C ASN A 15 9.49 -8.12 -4.71
N PRO A 16 8.43 -8.82 -4.25
CA PRO A 16 7.42 -9.34 -5.17
C PRO A 16 6.70 -8.25 -5.95
N ALA A 17 6.43 -7.10 -5.31
CA ALA A 17 5.77 -5.99 -5.98
C ALA A 17 6.63 -5.43 -7.11
N VAL A 18 7.92 -5.24 -6.87
CA VAL A 18 8.87 -4.76 -7.88
C VAL A 18 8.98 -5.76 -9.04
N ALA A 19 9.07 -7.05 -8.73
CA ALA A 19 9.14 -8.08 -9.76
C ALA A 19 7.90 -8.08 -10.66
N LEU A 20 6.73 -7.97 -10.07
CA LEU A 20 5.46 -7.91 -10.83
C LEU A 20 5.38 -6.63 -11.66
N ALA A 21 5.82 -5.49 -11.11
CA ALA A 21 5.81 -4.22 -11.84
C ALA A 21 6.65 -4.30 -13.11
N ARG A 22 7.82 -4.93 -13.03
CA ARG A 22 8.69 -5.14 -14.20
C ARG A 22 8.01 -5.99 -15.26
N ILE A 23 7.33 -7.06 -14.84
CA ILE A 23 6.61 -7.92 -15.77
C ILE A 23 5.49 -7.15 -16.48
N PHE A 24 4.74 -6.34 -15.74
CA PHE A 24 3.70 -5.51 -16.34
C PHE A 24 4.26 -4.53 -17.36
N GLN A 25 5.39 -3.89 -17.05
CA GLN A 25 6.01 -2.95 -17.96
C GLN A 25 6.54 -3.62 -19.24
N GLU A 26 7.08 -4.85 -19.10
CA GLU A 26 7.59 -5.60 -20.23
C GLU A 26 6.47 -6.07 -21.17
N ARG A 27 5.32 -6.45 -20.60
CA ARG A 27 4.23 -7.09 -21.34
C ARG A 27 3.13 -6.11 -21.77
N CYS A 28 3.08 -4.94 -21.15
CA CYS A 28 2.04 -3.96 -21.39
C CYS A 28 2.68 -2.62 -21.78
N HIS A 29 2.70 -2.31 -23.07
CA HIS A 29 3.25 -1.05 -23.55
C HIS A 29 2.37 0.10 -23.08
N GLY A 30 3.01 1.18 -22.58
CA GLY A 30 2.31 2.34 -22.08
C GLY A 30 1.73 2.15 -20.68
N CYS A 31 2.07 1.06 -19.99
CA CYS A 31 1.63 0.83 -18.64
C CYS A 31 2.31 1.80 -17.68
N GLN A 32 1.51 2.54 -16.91
CA GLN A 32 2.00 3.41 -15.85
C GLN A 32 1.93 2.67 -14.53
N VAL A 33 3.00 2.76 -13.74
CA VAL A 33 3.13 2.05 -12.46
C VAL A 33 3.33 3.07 -11.36
N LEU A 34 2.57 2.92 -10.28
CA LEU A 34 2.72 3.70 -9.07
C LEU A 34 2.75 2.76 -7.87
N PHE A 35 3.64 3.03 -6.92
CA PHE A 35 3.70 2.30 -5.66
C PHE A 35 3.11 3.15 -4.53
N VAL A 36 2.52 2.48 -3.56
CA VAL A 36 2.05 3.11 -2.32
C VAL A 36 2.58 2.31 -1.15
N GLY A 37 3.19 3.00 -0.19
CA GLY A 37 3.74 2.41 1.01
C GLY A 37 3.38 3.23 2.25
N ALA A 38 3.95 2.85 3.39
CA ALA A 38 3.77 3.57 4.65
C ALA A 38 4.81 4.68 4.78
N ASP A 39 4.41 5.81 5.38
CA ASP A 39 5.35 6.88 5.71
C ASP A 39 6.52 6.32 6.53
N GLY A 40 7.76 6.61 6.10
CA GLY A 40 8.96 6.16 6.78
C GLY A 40 9.26 4.67 6.62
N GLY A 41 8.48 3.94 5.87
CA GLY A 41 8.71 2.53 5.63
C GLY A 41 9.91 2.26 4.73
N MET A 42 10.41 1.02 4.79
CA MET A 42 11.55 0.56 4.01
C MET A 42 11.31 0.72 2.50
N GLU A 43 10.07 0.58 2.05
CA GLU A 43 9.67 0.72 0.66
C GLU A 43 9.94 2.12 0.11
N THR A 44 9.93 3.15 0.95
CA THR A 44 10.22 4.52 0.52
C THR A 44 11.65 4.70 0.02
N ARG A 45 12.54 3.80 0.40
CA ARG A 45 13.92 3.77 -0.06
C ARG A 45 14.14 2.75 -1.17
N LEU A 46 13.52 1.57 -1.05
CA LEU A 46 13.75 0.46 -1.97
C LEU A 46 13.10 0.69 -3.33
N VAL A 47 11.87 1.19 -3.35
CA VAL A 47 11.12 1.38 -4.59
C VAL A 47 11.75 2.43 -5.51
N PRO A 48 12.15 3.63 -5.02
CA PRO A 48 12.81 4.61 -5.90
C PRO A 48 14.13 4.12 -6.47
N LYS A 49 14.89 3.28 -5.74
CA LYS A 49 16.12 2.68 -6.24
C LYS A 49 15.89 1.80 -7.47
N GLU A 50 14.71 1.24 -7.58
CA GLU A 50 14.32 0.41 -8.72
C GLU A 50 13.72 1.23 -9.87
N GLY A 51 13.66 2.55 -9.73
CA GLY A 51 13.19 3.45 -10.77
C GLY A 51 11.70 3.71 -10.77
N TYR A 52 10.99 3.42 -9.69
CA TYR A 52 9.54 3.60 -9.61
C TYR A 52 9.16 4.77 -8.70
N ALA A 53 8.06 5.43 -9.05
CA ALA A 53 7.46 6.46 -8.20
C ALA A 53 6.73 5.80 -7.01
N ILE A 54 6.77 6.44 -5.85
CA ILE A 54 6.07 5.97 -4.66
C ILE A 54 5.36 7.14 -3.98
N GLN A 55 4.15 6.87 -3.50
CA GLN A 55 3.44 7.74 -2.58
C GLN A 55 3.19 6.99 -1.28
N THR A 56 2.93 7.71 -0.21
CA THR A 56 2.81 7.09 1.11
C THR A 56 1.49 7.43 1.78
N VAL A 57 1.09 6.55 2.71
CA VAL A 57 -0.05 6.75 3.60
C VAL A 57 0.43 6.63 5.05
N THR A 58 -0.28 7.31 5.95
CA THR A 58 0.04 7.28 7.38
C THR A 58 -0.49 5.99 7.99
N ILE A 59 0.40 5.19 8.59
CA ILE A 59 0.04 3.91 9.21
C ILE A 59 0.49 3.91 10.66
N THR A 60 -0.41 3.50 11.56
CA THR A 60 -0.13 3.34 12.99
C THR A 60 -0.83 2.09 13.51
N ASN A 61 -0.11 1.27 14.29
CA ASN A 61 -0.64 0.05 14.87
C ASN A 61 -1.42 0.33 16.15
N LEU A 62 -2.52 -0.42 16.37
CA LEU A 62 -3.27 -0.37 17.62
C LEU A 62 -2.48 -1.06 18.73
N GLN A 63 -2.49 -0.46 19.93
CA GLN A 63 -1.99 -1.10 21.15
C GLN A 63 -3.15 -1.77 21.88
N ARG A 64 -2.87 -2.92 22.50
CA ARG A 64 -3.88 -3.66 23.27
C ARG A 64 -3.86 -3.27 24.75
N SER A 65 -3.12 -2.24 25.15
CA SER A 65 -3.01 -1.79 26.52
C SER A 65 -4.23 -0.96 26.92
N LEU A 66 -4.72 -1.19 28.14
CA LEU A 66 -5.78 -0.39 28.75
C LEU A 66 -5.23 0.76 29.61
N SER A 67 -3.92 0.98 29.63
CA SER A 67 -3.32 2.10 30.34
C SER A 67 -3.76 3.44 29.69
N PRO A 68 -3.71 4.57 30.45
CA PRO A 68 -4.02 5.87 29.85
C PRO A 68 -3.19 6.19 28.61
N ALA A 69 -1.90 5.81 28.63
CA ALA A 69 -1.03 5.98 27.47
C ALA A 69 -1.49 5.14 26.28
N GLY A 70 -1.94 3.90 26.53
CA GLY A 70 -2.48 3.03 25.49
C GLY A 70 -3.78 3.56 24.91
N ILE A 71 -4.66 4.12 25.74
CA ILE A 71 -5.92 4.71 25.30
C ILE A 71 -5.65 5.92 24.38
N VAL A 72 -4.72 6.79 24.76
CA VAL A 72 -4.34 7.95 23.96
C VAL A 72 -3.73 7.50 22.63
N HIS A 73 -2.85 6.49 22.66
CA HIS A 73 -2.27 5.93 21.45
C HIS A 73 -3.34 5.37 20.50
N ASN A 74 -4.32 4.64 21.04
CA ASN A 74 -5.40 4.06 20.24
C ASN A 74 -6.29 5.14 19.62
N ALA A 75 -6.56 6.23 20.35
CA ALA A 75 -7.30 7.37 19.79
C ALA A 75 -6.56 8.01 18.62
N LYS A 76 -5.25 8.21 18.75
CA LYS A 76 -4.41 8.70 17.66
C LYS A 76 -4.39 7.73 16.48
N THR A 77 -4.36 6.44 16.75
CA THR A 77 -4.40 5.40 15.71
C THR A 77 -5.71 5.46 14.92
N LEU A 78 -6.84 5.64 15.60
CA LEU A 78 -8.14 5.77 14.93
C LEU A 78 -8.18 7.01 14.01
N LEU A 79 -7.63 8.14 14.47
CA LEU A 79 -7.51 9.33 13.64
C LEU A 79 -6.61 9.09 12.42
N ASN A 80 -5.50 8.38 12.63
CA ASN A 80 -4.58 8.06 11.54
C ASN A 80 -5.19 7.07 10.56
N MET A 81 -6.05 6.16 11.01
CA MET A 81 -6.79 5.26 10.12
C MET A 81 -7.73 6.04 9.20
N GLN A 82 -8.41 7.07 9.72
CA GLN A 82 -9.24 7.94 8.90
C GLN A 82 -8.40 8.75 7.92
N ARG A 83 -7.23 9.22 8.35
CA ARG A 83 -6.28 9.92 7.49
C ARG A 83 -5.76 9.02 6.38
N SER A 84 -5.40 7.79 6.71
CA SER A 84 -4.94 6.79 5.72
C SER A 84 -6.02 6.54 4.68
N ARG A 85 -7.27 6.44 5.10
CA ARG A 85 -8.40 6.23 4.19
C ARG A 85 -8.56 7.40 3.23
N ALA A 86 -8.47 8.63 3.75
CA ALA A 86 -8.56 9.83 2.93
C ALA A 86 -7.39 9.93 1.95
N GLN A 87 -6.18 9.61 2.41
CA GLN A 87 -4.99 9.59 1.56
C GLN A 87 -5.12 8.55 0.46
N ALA A 88 -5.60 7.34 0.79
CA ALA A 88 -5.82 6.29 -0.20
C ALA A 88 -6.83 6.72 -1.25
N LYS A 89 -7.94 7.31 -0.84
CA LYS A 89 -8.95 7.84 -1.77
C LYS A 89 -8.37 8.89 -2.70
N HIS A 90 -7.56 9.80 -2.17
CA HIS A 90 -6.94 10.85 -2.96
C HIS A 90 -5.99 10.26 -4.02
N ILE A 91 -5.17 9.28 -3.62
CA ILE A 91 -4.24 8.61 -4.53
C ILE A 91 -5.02 7.91 -5.65
N LEU A 92 -6.08 7.19 -5.30
CA LEU A 92 -6.91 6.50 -6.29
C LEU A 92 -7.62 7.49 -7.24
N ASP A 93 -8.09 8.62 -6.72
CA ASP A 93 -8.74 9.65 -7.52
C ASP A 93 -7.79 10.24 -8.55
N ARG A 94 -6.53 10.45 -8.16
CA ARG A 94 -5.54 11.10 -9.03
C ARG A 94 -4.92 10.13 -10.02
N PHE A 95 -4.57 8.94 -9.58
CA PHE A 95 -3.90 7.97 -10.44
C PHE A 95 -4.87 7.20 -11.33
N GLN A 96 -6.08 6.97 -10.86
CA GLN A 96 -7.12 6.21 -11.55
C GLN A 96 -6.61 4.85 -12.04
N PRO A 97 -6.22 3.96 -11.10
CA PRO A 97 -5.67 2.66 -11.49
C PRO A 97 -6.74 1.76 -12.14
N ASP A 98 -6.31 1.00 -13.12
CA ASP A 98 -7.11 -0.06 -13.73
C ASP A 98 -6.99 -1.37 -12.96
N LEU A 99 -5.92 -1.53 -12.19
CA LEU A 99 -5.65 -2.69 -11.37
C LEU A 99 -4.86 -2.26 -10.15
N VAL A 100 -5.20 -2.81 -8.98
CA VAL A 100 -4.45 -2.62 -7.74
C VAL A 100 -3.93 -3.97 -7.26
N VAL A 101 -2.63 -4.05 -7.00
CA VAL A 101 -1.97 -5.27 -6.54
C VAL A 101 -1.38 -5.03 -5.15
N GLY A 102 -1.81 -5.80 -4.16
CA GLY A 102 -1.28 -5.74 -2.80
C GLY A 102 -0.37 -6.93 -2.54
N THR A 103 0.84 -6.69 -2.06
CA THR A 103 1.80 -7.76 -1.75
C THR A 103 2.05 -7.94 -0.26
N GLY A 104 1.29 -7.24 0.59
CA GLY A 104 1.36 -7.39 2.03
C GLY A 104 1.85 -6.14 2.74
N GLY A 105 1.75 -6.18 4.08
CA GLY A 105 2.07 -5.04 4.92
C GLY A 105 0.85 -4.19 5.25
N TYR A 106 0.97 -3.41 6.32
CA TYR A 106 -0.14 -2.60 6.82
C TYR A 106 -0.58 -1.51 5.83
N ALA A 107 0.35 -1.01 5.03
CA ALA A 107 0.05 0.03 4.03
C ALA A 107 -0.87 -0.47 2.91
N SER A 108 -0.85 -1.78 2.64
CA SER A 108 -1.67 -2.37 1.57
C SER A 108 -3.15 -2.32 1.89
N TYR A 109 -3.53 -2.52 3.15
CA TYR A 109 -4.92 -2.69 3.54
C TYR A 109 -5.81 -1.49 3.17
N PRO A 110 -5.47 -0.23 3.54
CA PRO A 110 -6.37 0.89 3.23
C PRO A 110 -6.52 1.12 1.73
N VAL A 111 -5.47 0.90 0.95
CA VAL A 111 -5.49 1.12 -0.49
C VAL A 111 -6.31 0.04 -1.19
N VAL A 112 -6.07 -1.23 -0.87
CA VAL A 112 -6.80 -2.36 -1.47
C VAL A 112 -8.29 -2.27 -1.12
N LYS A 113 -8.60 -1.93 0.13
CA LYS A 113 -9.99 -1.80 0.58
C LYS A 113 -10.73 -0.70 -0.19
N GLN A 114 -10.11 0.46 -0.35
CA GLN A 114 -10.74 1.55 -1.07
C GLN A 114 -10.90 1.25 -2.57
N ALA A 115 -9.91 0.57 -3.16
CA ALA A 115 -10.00 0.14 -4.55
C ALA A 115 -11.16 -0.86 -4.74
N ALA A 116 -11.28 -1.82 -3.84
CA ALA A 116 -12.36 -2.80 -3.90
C ALA A 116 -13.74 -2.14 -3.78
N LYS A 117 -13.88 -1.16 -2.89
CA LYS A 117 -15.13 -0.40 -2.74
C LYS A 117 -15.52 0.35 -4.01
N ARG A 118 -14.56 0.75 -4.82
CA ARG A 118 -14.80 1.46 -6.08
C ARG A 118 -15.02 0.52 -7.27
N GLY A 119 -14.96 -0.79 -7.04
CA GLY A 119 -15.08 -1.77 -8.11
C GLY A 119 -13.84 -1.88 -8.98
N ILE A 120 -12.70 -1.36 -8.53
CA ILE A 120 -11.43 -1.52 -9.24
C ILE A 120 -10.93 -2.95 -9.03
N PRO A 121 -10.53 -3.68 -10.07
CA PRO A 121 -9.96 -5.01 -9.90
C PRO A 121 -8.77 -5.00 -8.97
N THR A 122 -8.77 -5.92 -7.99
CA THR A 122 -7.68 -6.03 -7.01
C THR A 122 -7.11 -7.44 -7.03
N ALA A 123 -5.79 -7.55 -6.88
CA ALA A 123 -5.10 -8.81 -6.71
C ALA A 123 -4.25 -8.73 -5.44
N VAL A 124 -4.16 -9.83 -4.71
CA VAL A 124 -3.37 -9.90 -3.49
C VAL A 124 -2.40 -11.06 -3.62
N HIS A 125 -1.12 -10.76 -3.37
CA HIS A 125 -0.06 -11.75 -3.30
C HIS A 125 0.25 -12.04 -1.84
N GLU A 126 0.15 -13.30 -1.43
CA GLU A 126 0.45 -13.74 -0.08
C GLU A 126 1.80 -14.46 -0.07
N SER A 127 2.75 -13.93 0.68
CA SER A 127 4.10 -14.49 0.76
C SER A 127 4.25 -15.54 1.87
N ASN A 128 3.26 -15.67 2.76
CA ASN A 128 3.27 -16.70 3.79
C ASN A 128 2.60 -17.95 3.29
N ALA A 129 3.25 -19.11 3.52
CA ALA A 129 2.70 -20.39 3.11
C ALA A 129 1.49 -20.81 3.95
N VAL A 130 1.34 -20.24 5.14
CA VAL A 130 0.21 -20.50 6.04
C VAL A 130 -0.60 -19.22 6.15
N PRO A 131 -1.88 -19.26 5.71
CA PRO A 131 -2.74 -18.09 5.80
C PRO A 131 -3.09 -17.71 7.23
#